data_c5e3737bd7f6a35ba7de7ba0af7d52dc
#
_entry.id   c5e3737bd7f6a35ba7de7ba0af7d52dc
#
_cell.length_a   1.000
_cell.length_b   1.000
_cell.length_c   1.000
_cell.angle_alpha   90.00
_cell.angle_beta   90.00
_cell.angle_gamma   90.00
#
_symmetry.space_group_name_H-M   'P 1'
#
loop_
_entity.id
_entity.type
_entity.pdbx_description
1 polymer ?
#
loop_
_entity_poly.entity_id
_entity_poly.type
_entity_poly.pdbx_seq_one_letter_code
_entity_poly.pdbx_strand_id
1 'polypeptide(L)' 'MKTVTFKIEGMRCDGCATNIQSLLERNAGVQKAVASFKEGEARILYDSDAVTEEQLVGIIENSGYRVPSRNRG' A
#
# COMPACT_ATOMS: atom_id res chain seq x y z
N MET A 1 -6.00 -15.30 1.38
CA MET A 1 -5.23 -14.06 1.63
C MET A 1 -4.02 -14.00 0.72
N LYS A 2 -3.72 -12.84 0.20
CA LYS A 2 -2.55 -12.63 -0.65
C LYS A 2 -1.71 -11.48 -0.10
N THR A 3 -0.41 -11.56 -0.33
CA THR A 3 0.50 -10.49 0.05
C THR A 3 1.07 -9.86 -1.21
N VAL A 4 1.09 -8.54 -1.25
CA VAL A 4 1.68 -7.80 -2.35
C VAL A 4 2.59 -6.72 -1.80
N THR A 5 3.66 -6.44 -2.53
CA THR A 5 4.59 -5.37 -2.18
C THR A 5 4.60 -4.37 -3.33
N PHE A 6 4.32 -3.11 -3.01
CA PHE A 6 4.37 -2.03 -3.99
C PHE A 6 5.56 -1.13 -3.71
N LYS A 7 6.24 -0.71 -4.76
CA LYS A 7 7.18 0.39 -4.66
C LYS A 7 6.40 1.68 -4.63
N ILE A 8 6.74 2.58 -3.72
CA ILE A 8 6.02 3.83 -3.58
C ILE A 8 6.99 5.00 -3.69
N GLU A 9 6.64 5.96 -4.53
CA GLU A 9 7.39 7.20 -4.67
C GLU A 9 6.61 8.35 -4.06
N GLY A 10 7.32 9.35 -3.58
CA GLY A 10 6.70 10.53 -3.01
C GLY A 10 6.68 10.55 -1.48
N MET A 11 7.09 9.48 -0.84
CA MET A 11 7.23 9.49 0.61
C MET A 11 8.44 10.32 0.98
N ARG A 12 8.27 11.22 1.94
CA ARG A 12 9.34 12.14 2.35
C ARG A 12 9.76 11.94 3.81
N CYS A 13 8.99 11.19 4.56
CA CYS A 13 9.27 10.99 5.97
C CYS A 13 8.51 9.76 6.47
N ASP A 14 8.82 9.35 7.68
CA ASP A 14 8.14 8.20 8.30
C ASP A 14 6.64 8.43 8.44
N GLY A 15 6.24 9.69 8.64
CA GLY A 15 4.82 10.02 8.73
C GLY A 15 4.05 9.69 7.47
N CYS A 16 4.69 9.82 6.30
CA CYS A 16 4.08 9.46 5.02
C CYS A 16 3.79 7.96 4.97
N ALA A 17 4.74 7.15 5.41
CA ALA A 17 4.57 5.70 5.44
C ALA A 17 3.43 5.31 6.39
N THR A 18 3.37 5.93 7.56
CA THR A 18 2.32 5.68 8.53
C THR A 18 0.95 6.06 7.94
N ASN A 19 0.90 7.17 7.22
CA ASN A 19 -0.34 7.63 6.60
C ASN A 19 -0.83 6.62 5.55
N ILE A 20 0.06 6.13 4.71
CA ILE A 20 -0.28 5.12 3.71
C ILE A 20 -0.79 3.86 4.39
N GLN A 21 -0.10 3.42 5.42
CA GLN A 21 -0.49 2.24 6.18
C GLN A 21 -1.90 2.37 6.75
N SER A 22 -2.19 3.51 7.36
CA SER A 22 -3.51 3.77 7.93
C SER A 22 -4.59 3.78 6.86
N LEU A 23 -4.32 4.41 5.73
CA LEU A 23 -5.27 4.49 4.63
C LEU A 23 -5.62 3.10 4.09
N LEU A 24 -4.61 2.25 3.95
CA LEU A 24 -4.82 0.91 3.45
C LEU A 24 -5.58 0.05 4.46
N GLU A 25 -5.24 0.17 5.73
CA GLU A 25 -5.89 -0.63 6.77
C GLU A 25 -7.34 -0.26 7.01
N ARG A 26 -7.75 0.92 6.57
CA ARG A 26 -9.14 1.35 6.65
C ARG A 26 -10.05 0.63 5.67
N ASN A 27 -9.49 0.02 4.64
CA ASN A 27 -10.29 -0.60 3.61
C ASN A 27 -10.71 -2.01 4.01
N ALA A 28 -11.99 -2.31 3.76
CA ALA A 28 -12.47 -3.66 3.92
C ALA A 28 -11.69 -4.57 2.97
N GLY A 29 -11.27 -5.72 3.46
CA GLY A 29 -10.50 -6.63 2.66
C GLY A 29 -8.99 -6.55 2.89
N VAL A 30 -8.52 -5.47 3.49
CA VAL A 30 -7.12 -5.36 3.87
C VAL A 30 -6.96 -5.88 5.29
N GLN A 31 -6.20 -6.95 5.44
CA GLN A 31 -5.94 -7.58 6.73
C GLN A 31 -4.86 -6.81 7.48
N LYS A 32 -3.80 -6.45 6.77
CA LYS A 32 -2.67 -5.76 7.37
C LYS A 32 -1.92 -5.00 6.29
N ALA A 33 -1.38 -3.85 6.66
CA ALA A 33 -0.52 -3.08 5.77
C ALA A 33 0.68 -2.59 6.56
N VAL A 34 1.85 -2.71 5.95
CA VAL A 34 3.10 -2.24 6.53
C VAL A 34 3.82 -1.42 5.47
N ALA A 35 4.03 -0.15 5.75
CA ALA A 35 4.74 0.73 4.84
C ALA A 35 6.09 1.09 5.45
N SER A 36 7.12 1.14 4.60
CA SER A 36 8.46 1.50 5.02
C SER A 36 8.96 2.67 4.19
N PHE A 37 9.20 3.79 4.87
CA PHE A 37 9.79 4.96 4.22
C PHE A 37 11.23 4.65 3.79
N LYS A 38 11.97 3.97 4.64
CA LYS A 38 13.37 3.67 4.38
C LYS A 38 13.56 2.83 3.12
N GLU A 39 12.66 1.88 2.90
CA GLU A 39 12.73 1.02 1.73
C GLU A 39 11.90 1.54 0.55
N GLY A 40 11.04 2.49 0.82
CA GLY A 40 10.15 3.05 -0.20
C GLY A 40 9.12 2.04 -0.70
N GLU A 41 8.63 1.19 0.20
CA GLU A 41 7.71 0.10 -0.16
C GLU A 41 6.55 0.01 0.82
N ALA A 42 5.47 -0.61 0.35
CA ALA A 42 4.36 -0.98 1.21
C ALA A 42 4.04 -2.45 0.97
N ARG A 43 3.97 -3.22 2.03
CA ARG A 43 3.58 -4.62 1.98
C ARG A 43 2.17 -4.75 2.53
N ILE A 44 1.30 -5.39 1.78
CA ILE A 44 -0.12 -5.46 2.11
C ILE A 44 -0.59 -6.90 2.10
N LEU A 45 -1.21 -7.31 3.20
CA LEU A 45 -1.89 -8.61 3.27
C LEU A 45 -3.37 -8.33 3.10
N TYR A 46 -3.96 -8.86 2.05
CA TYR A 46 -5.34 -8.54 1.71
C TYR A 46 -6.09 -9.78 1.21
N ASP A 47 -7.42 -9.67 1.25
CA ASP A 47 -8.30 -10.69 0.72
C ASP A 47 -8.59 -10.36 -0.75
N SER A 48 -8.06 -11.18 -1.65
CA SER A 48 -8.20 -10.94 -3.09
C SER A 48 -9.63 -11.04 -3.59
N ASP A 49 -10.52 -11.64 -2.81
CA ASP A 49 -11.94 -11.70 -3.16
C ASP A 49 -12.67 -10.42 -2.78
N ALA A 50 -12.13 -9.67 -1.86
CA ALA A 50 -12.75 -8.44 -1.37
C ALA A 50 -12.18 -7.17 -2.02
N VAL A 51 -10.88 -7.19 -2.34
CA VAL A 51 -10.20 -6.03 -2.90
C VAL A 51 -9.15 -6.49 -3.91
N THR A 52 -8.89 -5.66 -4.91
CA THR A 52 -7.90 -5.96 -5.94
C THR A 52 -6.64 -5.11 -5.75
N GLU A 53 -5.54 -5.54 -6.37
CA GLU A 53 -4.30 -4.76 -6.34
C GLU A 53 -4.50 -3.37 -6.92
N GLU A 54 -5.31 -3.27 -7.98
CA GLU A 54 -5.57 -1.97 -8.61
C GLU A 54 -6.29 -1.02 -7.66
N GLN A 55 -7.19 -1.54 -6.84
CA GLN A 55 -7.87 -0.71 -5.85
C GLN A 55 -6.88 -0.22 -4.80
N LEU A 56 -5.95 -1.06 -4.39
CA LEU A 56 -4.92 -0.67 -3.43
C LEU A 56 -4.01 0.42 -4.01
N VAL A 57 -3.60 0.25 -5.26
CA VAL A 57 -2.79 1.26 -5.96
C VAL A 57 -3.55 2.59 -6.03
N GLY A 58 -4.84 2.53 -6.37
CA GLY A 58 -5.67 3.73 -6.46
C GLY A 58 -5.75 4.47 -5.13
N ILE A 59 -5.84 3.75 -4.03
CA ILE A 59 -5.88 4.35 -2.69
C ILE A 59 -4.59 5.10 -2.41
N ILE A 60 -3.46 4.49 -2.74
CA ILE A 60 -2.15 5.09 -2.53
C ILE A 60 -2.00 6.34 -3.41
N GLU A 61 -2.37 6.23 -4.67
CA GLU A 61 -2.21 7.34 -5.61
C GLU A 61 -3.15 8.51 -5.29
N ASN A 62 -4.34 8.22 -4.79
CA ASN A 62 -5.27 9.26 -4.37
C ASN A 62 -4.74 10.07 -3.20
N SER A 63 -3.79 9.52 -2.46
CA SER A 63 -3.18 10.22 -1.33
C SER A 63 -2.02 11.12 -1.74
N GLY A 64 -1.70 11.15 -3.04
CA GLY A 64 -0.63 11.99 -3.55
C GLY A 64 0.69 11.27 -3.75
N TYR A 65 0.71 9.96 -3.60
CA TYR A 65 1.91 9.15 -3.80
C TYR A 65 1.85 8.47 -5.15
N ARG A 66 2.94 7.84 -5.56
CA ARG A 66 3.03 7.16 -6.85
C ARG A 66 3.46 5.72 -6.65
N VAL A 67 2.90 4.84 -7.48
CA VAL A 67 3.24 3.42 -7.45
C VAL A 67 3.76 3.06 -8.84
N PRO A 68 5.08 3.29 -9.10
CA PRO A 68 5.64 3.07 -10.43
C PRO A 68 5.73 1.60 -10.82
N SER A 69 5.82 0.71 -9.85
CA SER A 69 5.85 -0.71 -10.16
C SER A 69 5.18 -1.52 -9.07
N ARG A 70 4.62 -2.66 -9.49
CA ARG A 70 3.97 -3.60 -8.58
C ARG A 70 4.78 -4.88 -8.55
N ASN A 71 5.10 -5.34 -7.36
CA ASN A 71 5.72 -6.63 -7.18
C ASN A 71 4.66 -7.60 -6.69
N ARG A 72 4.42 -8.63 -7.44
CA ARG A 72 3.54 -9.70 -7.01
C ARG A 72 4.38 -10.70 -6.25
N GLY A 73 4.25 -10.66 -4.98
CA GLY A 73 5.02 -11.52 -4.11
C GLY A 73 4.58 -12.95 -4.15
#